data_46d3226f04d503be04b99f5d22b17359
#
_entry.id   46d3226f04d503be04b99f5d22b17359
#
_cell.length_a   1.000
_cell.length_b   1.000
_cell.length_c   1.000
_cell.angle_alpha   90.00
_cell.angle_beta   90.00
_cell.angle_gamma   90.00
#
_symmetry.space_group_name_H-M   'P 1'
#
loop_
_entity.id
_entity.type
_entity.pdbx_description
1 polymer ?
#
loop_
_entity_poly.entity_id
_entity_poly.type
_entity_poly.pdbx_seq_one_letter_code
_entity_poly.pdbx_strand_id
1 'polypeptide(L)'
;MLKIGSHVSFKKDTQLLGALDVALSYGSNTFMFYTGAPQNTNRVDLNPDLTEKALIKMKENNINIKDIVVHAPYIINLANGDESKYKFSINFLKQECKRCEVLGIDKLILHPGSHVGQGVEVGIKNIINALNEILPTTKTTILLETMAGKGSEVGKTIEELKEIIEGVSEKEKIGICLDTCHLSDGDYDIGDIDSILDTFEKYNLLSKIKCVHVNDSKNIKGSHKDRHENIGFGEIGFENLINVIYNKRLENIPKILETPYIEGFAPYKLEIEMIRNKKFNDKLKEEVIKIGSDKNE
;
A
#
# COMPACT_ATOMS: atom_id res chain seq x y z
N MET A 1 -1.82 -14.88 -13.92
CA MET A 1 -3.08 -14.75 -13.11
C MET A 1 -3.04 -13.41 -12.39
N LEU A 2 -4.13 -12.64 -12.41
CA LEU A 2 -4.22 -11.37 -11.69
C LEU A 2 -4.02 -11.58 -10.18
N LYS A 3 -3.05 -10.86 -9.59
CA LYS A 3 -2.80 -10.81 -8.15
C LYS A 3 -3.59 -9.63 -7.59
N ILE A 4 -4.71 -9.91 -6.92
CA ILE A 4 -5.61 -8.90 -6.38
C ILE A 4 -6.10 -9.28 -5.00
N GLY A 5 -6.15 -8.29 -4.14
CA GLY A 5 -6.65 -8.40 -2.78
C GLY A 5 -6.91 -7.04 -2.18
N SER A 6 -7.01 -6.98 -0.86
CA SER A 6 -7.30 -5.75 -0.14
C SER A 6 -6.49 -5.63 1.14
N HIS A 7 -6.57 -4.45 1.75
CA HIS A 7 -6.21 -4.29 3.14
C HIS A 7 -7.12 -5.16 4.03
N VAL A 8 -6.52 -5.88 4.98
CA VAL A 8 -7.22 -6.72 5.95
C VAL A 8 -6.72 -6.47 7.37
N SER A 9 -7.54 -6.78 8.37
CA SER A 9 -7.17 -6.58 9.77
C SER A 9 -6.19 -7.65 10.27
N PHE A 10 -5.21 -7.24 11.07
CA PHE A 10 -4.31 -8.13 11.83
C PHE A 10 -4.70 -8.04 13.31
N LYS A 11 -5.56 -8.96 13.75
CA LYS A 11 -6.08 -8.99 15.12
C LYS A 11 -5.14 -9.73 16.07
N LYS A 12 -5.06 -9.31 17.34
CA LYS A 12 -4.19 -9.89 18.37
C LYS A 12 -4.25 -11.41 18.44
N ASP A 13 -5.46 -11.96 18.46
CA ASP A 13 -5.67 -13.39 18.75
C ASP A 13 -5.53 -14.30 17.51
N THR A 14 -5.60 -13.76 16.31
CA THR A 14 -5.58 -14.54 15.06
C THR A 14 -4.44 -14.16 14.11
N GLN A 15 -3.85 -13.00 14.27
CA GLN A 15 -2.67 -12.48 13.58
C GLN A 15 -2.68 -12.77 12.06
N LEU A 16 -1.58 -13.28 11.49
CA LEU A 16 -1.46 -13.55 10.05
C LEU A 16 -2.49 -14.60 9.57
N LEU A 17 -2.83 -15.59 10.42
CA LEU A 17 -3.82 -16.60 10.07
C LEU A 17 -5.20 -15.98 9.87
N GLY A 18 -5.63 -15.12 10.80
CA GLY A 18 -6.92 -14.44 10.68
C GLY A 18 -6.95 -13.40 9.53
N ALA A 19 -5.83 -12.73 9.27
CA ALA A 19 -5.69 -11.85 8.11
C ALA A 19 -5.88 -12.62 6.79
N LEU A 20 -5.26 -13.81 6.68
CA LEU A 20 -5.42 -14.72 5.55
C LEU A 20 -6.88 -15.18 5.40
N ASP A 21 -7.54 -15.56 6.51
CA ASP A 21 -8.94 -16.02 6.48
C ASP A 21 -9.87 -14.95 5.93
N VAL A 22 -9.68 -13.71 6.36
CA VAL A 22 -10.43 -12.56 5.85
C VAL A 22 -10.15 -12.35 4.36
N ALA A 23 -8.88 -12.37 3.94
CA ALA A 23 -8.52 -12.22 2.52
C ALA A 23 -9.16 -13.31 1.65
N LEU A 24 -9.10 -14.57 2.08
CA LEU A 24 -9.74 -15.69 1.37
C LEU A 24 -11.26 -15.52 1.27
N SER A 25 -11.92 -14.98 2.30
CA SER A 25 -13.36 -14.72 2.28
C SER A 25 -13.79 -13.69 1.24
N TYR A 26 -12.86 -12.80 0.84
CA TYR A 26 -13.05 -11.84 -0.25
C TYR A 26 -12.68 -12.40 -1.63
N GLY A 27 -12.18 -13.64 -1.69
CA GLY A 27 -11.66 -14.22 -2.92
C GLY A 27 -10.30 -13.65 -3.33
N SER A 28 -9.58 -13.03 -2.43
CA SER A 28 -8.24 -12.47 -2.67
C SER A 28 -7.19 -13.58 -2.84
N ASN A 29 -6.16 -13.31 -3.65
CA ASN A 29 -4.97 -14.14 -3.76
C ASN A 29 -3.66 -13.41 -3.38
N THR A 30 -3.80 -12.21 -2.87
CA THR A 30 -2.81 -11.38 -2.18
C THR A 30 -3.53 -10.53 -1.14
N PHE A 31 -2.81 -9.91 -0.22
CA PHE A 31 -3.41 -8.96 0.74
C PHE A 31 -2.33 -8.11 1.42
N MET A 32 -2.77 -7.06 2.09
CA MET A 32 -1.95 -6.15 2.88
C MET A 32 -2.54 -6.00 4.28
N PHE A 33 -1.67 -5.75 5.26
CA PHE A 33 -2.10 -5.45 6.63
C PHE A 33 -1.06 -4.59 7.35
N TYR A 34 -1.50 -3.96 8.46
CA TYR A 34 -0.61 -3.37 9.45
C TYR A 34 -0.34 -4.39 10.55
N THR A 35 0.88 -4.49 11.07
CA THR A 35 1.22 -5.45 12.15
C THR A 35 0.66 -5.06 13.53
N GLY A 36 -0.09 -3.98 13.59
CA GLY A 36 -0.81 -3.42 14.75
C GLY A 36 -1.57 -2.18 14.30
N ALA A 37 -2.21 -1.45 15.22
CA ALA A 37 -2.96 -0.26 14.86
C ALA A 37 -2.03 0.83 14.27
N PRO A 38 -2.36 1.39 13.08
CA PRO A 38 -1.46 2.31 12.37
C PRO A 38 -1.30 3.68 13.04
N GLN A 39 -2.18 4.03 13.98
CA GLN A 39 -2.18 5.29 14.71
C GLN A 39 -1.40 5.27 16.04
N ASN A 40 -0.83 4.12 16.43
CA ASN A 40 -0.08 3.99 17.66
C ASN A 40 1.09 3.01 17.56
N THR A 41 1.86 2.89 18.64
CA THR A 41 3.05 2.02 18.73
C THR A 41 2.79 0.66 19.36
N ASN A 42 1.54 0.39 19.78
CA ASN A 42 1.22 -0.87 20.46
C ASN A 42 1.37 -2.03 19.47
N ARG A 43 2.25 -2.98 19.83
CA ARG A 43 2.50 -4.20 19.05
C ARG A 43 2.40 -5.40 19.96
N VAL A 44 1.57 -6.35 19.54
CA VAL A 44 1.51 -7.65 20.23
C VAL A 44 2.67 -8.51 19.79
N ASP A 45 3.13 -9.42 20.65
CA ASP A 45 4.12 -10.42 20.30
C ASP A 45 3.57 -11.30 19.17
N LEU A 46 4.42 -11.61 18.20
CA LEU A 46 4.07 -12.49 17.12
C LEU A 46 4.06 -13.94 17.60
N ASN A 47 2.98 -14.65 17.30
CA ASN A 47 2.80 -16.05 17.66
C ASN A 47 3.33 -16.93 16.51
N PRO A 48 4.41 -17.72 16.73
CA PRO A 48 5.00 -18.56 15.70
C PRO A 48 4.03 -19.63 15.16
N ASP A 49 3.19 -20.23 16.03
CA ASP A 49 2.23 -21.27 15.63
C ASP A 49 1.16 -20.72 14.68
N LEU A 50 0.67 -19.48 14.93
CA LEU A 50 -0.28 -18.83 14.02
C LEU A 50 0.39 -18.49 12.69
N THR A 51 1.65 -18.08 12.72
CA THR A 51 2.42 -17.78 11.50
C THR A 51 2.62 -19.07 10.68
N GLU A 52 3.05 -20.17 11.30
CA GLU A 52 3.23 -21.46 10.63
C GLU A 52 1.92 -21.96 10.01
N LYS A 53 0.82 -21.95 10.77
CA LYS A 53 -0.51 -22.32 10.26
C LYS A 53 -0.94 -21.46 9.06
N ALA A 54 -0.66 -20.16 9.11
CA ALA A 54 -0.94 -19.28 7.99
C ALA A 54 -0.13 -19.65 6.74
N LEU A 55 1.16 -19.94 6.89
CA LEU A 55 2.03 -20.33 5.77
C LEU A 55 1.58 -21.64 5.13
N ILE A 56 1.18 -22.63 5.93
CA ILE A 56 0.60 -23.89 5.44
C ILE A 56 -0.68 -23.60 4.65
N LYS A 57 -1.60 -22.84 5.23
CA LYS A 57 -2.88 -22.51 4.60
C LYS A 57 -2.71 -21.66 3.33
N MET A 58 -1.73 -20.76 3.28
CA MET A 58 -1.37 -20.03 2.03
C MET A 58 -0.98 -21.00 0.93
N LYS A 59 -0.12 -21.99 1.24
CA LYS A 59 0.31 -23.00 0.28
C LYS A 59 -0.87 -23.84 -0.25
N GLU A 60 -1.78 -24.24 0.61
CA GLU A 60 -3.00 -25.01 0.25
C GLU A 60 -3.93 -24.20 -0.68
N ASN A 61 -3.93 -22.87 -0.55
CA ASN A 61 -4.75 -21.96 -1.34
C ASN A 61 -3.99 -21.30 -2.51
N ASN A 62 -2.77 -21.78 -2.84
CA ASN A 62 -1.93 -21.23 -3.91
C ASN A 62 -1.62 -19.73 -3.75
N ILE A 63 -1.53 -19.24 -2.51
CA ILE A 63 -1.11 -17.89 -2.19
C ILE A 63 0.40 -17.88 -1.94
N ASN A 64 1.12 -17.04 -2.68
CA ASN A 64 2.56 -16.90 -2.51
C ASN A 64 2.84 -15.81 -1.45
N ILE A 65 3.56 -16.17 -0.38
CA ILE A 65 3.98 -15.20 0.66
C ILE A 65 4.74 -13.99 0.09
N LYS A 66 5.44 -14.18 -1.04
CA LYS A 66 6.13 -13.11 -1.76
C LYS A 66 5.20 -12.07 -2.37
N ASP A 67 3.91 -12.34 -2.47
CA ASP A 67 2.91 -11.41 -2.98
C ASP A 67 2.18 -10.67 -1.85
N ILE A 68 2.44 -11.03 -0.59
CA ILE A 68 1.89 -10.36 0.59
C ILE A 68 2.75 -9.15 0.93
N VAL A 69 2.11 -8.07 1.35
CA VAL A 69 2.78 -6.84 1.76
C VAL A 69 2.30 -6.39 3.14
N VAL A 70 3.20 -5.76 3.89
CA VAL A 70 2.87 -5.08 5.15
C VAL A 70 2.91 -3.58 4.90
N HIS A 71 2.05 -2.81 5.54
CA HIS A 71 2.12 -1.35 5.52
C HIS A 71 2.67 -0.82 6.83
N ALA A 72 3.62 0.09 6.76
CA ALA A 72 4.16 0.78 7.92
C ALA A 72 3.12 1.76 8.50
N PRO A 73 3.06 1.93 9.84
CA PRO A 73 2.16 2.89 10.46
C PRO A 73 2.39 4.32 9.97
N TYR A 74 1.31 5.05 9.69
CA TYR A 74 1.40 6.44 9.19
C TYR A 74 1.94 7.45 10.23
N ILE A 75 2.15 7.04 11.48
CA ILE A 75 2.84 7.85 12.49
C ILE A 75 4.35 7.93 12.27
N ILE A 76 4.92 7.08 11.40
CA ILE A 76 6.32 7.13 10.98
C ILE A 76 6.48 8.27 9.98
N ASN A 77 7.42 9.18 10.26
CA ASN A 77 7.73 10.31 9.39
C ASN A 77 9.24 10.50 9.30
N LEU A 78 9.86 9.93 8.26
CA LEU A 78 11.31 10.02 8.03
C LEU A 78 11.76 11.37 7.47
N ALA A 79 10.83 12.22 7.01
CA ALA A 79 11.12 13.56 6.53
C ALA A 79 11.16 14.63 7.64
N ASN A 80 10.79 14.26 8.87
CA ASN A 80 10.66 15.22 9.97
C ASN A 80 12.01 15.76 10.41
N GLY A 81 12.08 17.07 10.63
CA GLY A 81 13.32 17.69 11.11
C GLY A 81 13.43 17.81 12.64
N ASP A 82 12.39 17.48 13.39
CA ASP A 82 12.47 17.33 14.83
C ASP A 82 13.29 16.06 15.15
N GLU A 83 14.42 16.21 15.81
CA GLU A 83 15.38 15.12 16.08
C GLU A 83 14.73 13.96 16.87
N SER A 84 13.87 14.26 17.83
CA SER A 84 13.21 13.25 18.65
C SER A 84 12.22 12.42 17.83
N LYS A 85 11.38 13.07 17.03
CA LYS A 85 10.40 12.40 16.14
C LYS A 85 11.10 11.64 15.01
N TYR A 86 12.19 12.18 14.51
CA TYR A 86 13.01 11.53 13.49
C TYR A 86 13.62 10.22 14.00
N LYS A 87 14.30 10.27 15.15
CA LYS A 87 14.88 9.09 15.81
C LYS A 87 13.82 8.05 16.18
N PHE A 88 12.67 8.51 16.68
CA PHE A 88 11.53 7.64 16.95
C PHE A 88 11.10 6.91 15.66
N SER A 89 10.94 7.63 14.56
CA SER A 89 10.52 7.06 13.27
C SER A 89 11.49 6.01 12.75
N ILE A 90 12.82 6.25 12.84
CA ILE A 90 13.85 5.28 12.46
C ILE A 90 13.73 4.00 13.29
N ASN A 91 13.69 4.14 14.62
CA ASN A 91 13.65 2.99 15.52
C ASN A 91 12.37 2.18 15.34
N PHE A 92 11.25 2.86 15.14
CA PHE A 92 9.97 2.19 14.95
C PHE A 92 9.89 1.48 13.59
N LEU A 93 10.43 2.06 12.53
CA LEU A 93 10.52 1.41 11.23
C LEU A 93 11.42 0.17 11.27
N LYS A 94 12.56 0.22 11.97
CA LYS A 94 13.41 -0.97 12.22
C LYS A 94 12.63 -2.09 12.92
N GLN A 95 11.78 -1.73 13.89
CA GLN A 95 10.92 -2.70 14.56
C GLN A 95 9.89 -3.31 13.60
N GLU A 96 9.25 -2.52 12.74
CA GLU A 96 8.30 -3.02 11.74
C GLU A 96 9.00 -3.93 10.71
N CYS A 97 10.20 -3.57 10.25
CA CYS A 97 11.02 -4.45 9.39
C CYS A 97 11.30 -5.81 10.06
N LYS A 98 11.66 -5.78 11.34
CA LYS A 98 11.91 -7.03 12.09
C LYS A 98 10.66 -7.89 12.21
N ARG A 99 9.49 -7.28 12.38
CA ARG A 99 8.21 -7.99 12.39
C ARG A 99 7.90 -8.63 11.03
N CYS A 100 8.17 -7.93 9.93
CA CYS A 100 8.06 -8.51 8.58
C CYS A 100 8.93 -9.75 8.43
N GLU A 101 10.19 -9.69 8.86
CA GLU A 101 11.13 -10.83 8.81
C GLU A 101 10.62 -12.04 9.59
N VAL A 102 10.07 -11.83 10.80
CA VAL A 102 9.50 -12.90 11.64
C VAL A 102 8.28 -13.54 10.96
N LEU A 103 7.47 -12.75 10.26
CA LEU A 103 6.31 -13.24 9.50
C LEU A 103 6.69 -13.88 8.16
N GLY A 104 7.95 -13.79 7.73
CA GLY A 104 8.43 -14.29 6.43
C GLY A 104 8.02 -13.42 5.25
N ILE A 105 7.62 -12.16 5.49
CA ILE A 105 7.21 -11.20 4.47
C ILE A 105 8.39 -10.27 4.17
N ASP A 106 8.67 -10.06 2.90
CA ASP A 106 9.87 -9.32 2.45
C ASP A 106 9.60 -7.89 1.99
N LYS A 107 8.36 -7.40 2.10
CA LYS A 107 7.96 -6.07 1.62
C LYS A 107 7.20 -5.28 2.68
N LEU A 108 7.66 -4.05 2.91
CA LEU A 108 7.03 -3.07 3.82
C LEU A 108 6.80 -1.76 3.07
N ILE A 109 5.53 -1.39 2.88
CA ILE A 109 5.14 -0.13 2.26
C ILE A 109 5.29 0.99 3.29
N LEU A 110 5.80 2.13 2.84
CA LEU A 110 6.08 3.28 3.67
C LEU A 110 5.65 4.57 2.96
N HIS A 111 4.83 5.39 3.61
CA HIS A 111 4.72 6.80 3.26
C HIS A 111 6.06 7.47 3.52
N PRO A 112 6.72 8.11 2.55
CA PRO A 112 8.05 8.70 2.75
C PRO A 112 8.10 9.67 3.92
N GLY A 113 7.04 10.47 4.10
CA GLY A 113 6.86 11.38 5.22
C GLY A 113 6.51 12.80 4.80
N SER A 114 6.52 13.71 5.76
CA SER A 114 6.20 15.13 5.57
C SER A 114 7.31 16.00 6.16
N HIS A 115 7.77 17.01 5.40
CA HIS A 115 8.89 17.87 5.81
C HIS A 115 8.51 18.95 6.85
N VAL A 116 7.23 19.06 7.20
CA VAL A 116 6.70 19.91 8.30
C VAL A 116 7.26 21.33 8.26
N GLY A 117 7.20 21.98 7.08
CA GLY A 117 7.62 23.37 6.88
C GLY A 117 9.12 23.61 6.64
N GLN A 118 9.97 22.56 6.66
CA GLN A 118 11.43 22.72 6.47
C GLN A 118 11.88 22.73 5.01
N GLY A 119 10.97 22.47 4.08
CA GLY A 119 11.25 22.35 2.67
C GLY A 119 11.48 20.92 2.20
N VAL A 120 11.11 20.67 0.96
CA VAL A 120 11.15 19.33 0.35
C VAL A 120 12.58 18.77 0.29
N GLU A 121 13.58 19.58 -0.04
CA GLU A 121 14.99 19.16 -0.12
C GLU A 121 15.50 18.65 1.23
N VAL A 122 15.13 19.31 2.33
CA VAL A 122 15.49 18.86 3.69
C VAL A 122 14.78 17.55 4.01
N GLY A 123 13.48 17.44 3.65
CA GLY A 123 12.71 16.23 3.82
C GLY A 123 13.31 15.03 3.08
N ILE A 124 13.67 15.19 1.81
CA ILE A 124 14.32 14.16 0.99
C ILE A 124 15.66 13.73 1.63
N LYS A 125 16.49 14.68 2.02
CA LYS A 125 17.77 14.39 2.69
C LYS A 125 17.58 13.58 3.98
N ASN A 126 16.60 13.94 4.80
CA ASN A 126 16.28 13.22 6.03
C ASN A 126 15.84 11.78 5.71
N ILE A 127 14.96 11.58 4.73
CA ILE A 127 14.52 10.25 4.30
C ILE A 127 15.72 9.40 3.85
N ILE A 128 16.59 9.94 3.00
CA ILE A 128 17.80 9.25 2.51
C ILE A 128 18.69 8.82 3.69
N ASN A 129 18.96 9.73 4.62
CA ASN A 129 19.78 9.43 5.79
C ASN A 129 19.16 8.34 6.66
N ALA A 130 17.86 8.42 6.92
CA ALA A 130 17.13 7.40 7.68
C ALA A 130 17.19 6.03 7.00
N LEU A 131 16.91 5.98 5.69
CA LEU A 131 16.96 4.73 4.93
C LEU A 131 18.35 4.13 4.88
N ASN A 132 19.41 4.94 4.75
CA ASN A 132 20.80 4.49 4.81
C ASN A 132 21.19 3.95 6.19
N GLU A 133 20.52 4.38 7.27
CA GLU A 133 20.68 3.79 8.61
C GLU A 133 19.87 2.49 8.79
N ILE A 134 18.69 2.40 8.19
CA ILE A 134 17.76 1.28 8.41
C ILE A 134 18.11 0.08 7.53
N LEU A 135 18.30 0.27 6.22
CA LEU A 135 18.43 -0.82 5.24
C LEU A 135 19.56 -1.81 5.52
N PRO A 136 20.74 -1.40 6.03
CA PRO A 136 21.78 -2.35 6.41
C PRO A 136 21.38 -3.30 7.56
N THR A 137 20.34 -2.93 8.32
CA THR A 137 19.88 -3.70 9.50
C THR A 137 18.78 -4.70 9.20
N THR A 138 18.26 -4.74 7.97
CA THR A 138 17.10 -5.56 7.60
C THR A 138 17.29 -6.26 6.25
N LYS A 139 16.53 -7.36 6.07
CA LYS A 139 16.34 -8.03 4.77
C LYS A 139 15.06 -7.58 4.06
N THR A 140 14.24 -6.79 4.74
CA THR A 140 12.96 -6.30 4.21
C THR A 140 13.21 -5.23 3.15
N THR A 141 12.54 -5.33 2.01
CA THR A 141 12.48 -4.28 1.00
C THR A 141 11.46 -3.24 1.41
N ILE A 142 11.86 -1.98 1.51
CA ILE A 142 10.96 -0.86 1.81
C ILE A 142 10.42 -0.32 0.49
N LEU A 143 9.09 -0.26 0.36
CA LEU A 143 8.41 0.29 -0.80
C LEU A 143 7.94 1.71 -0.48
N LEU A 144 8.55 2.71 -1.09
CA LEU A 144 8.11 4.09 -0.97
C LEU A 144 6.81 4.26 -1.75
N GLU A 145 5.79 4.78 -1.10
CA GLU A 145 4.51 5.03 -1.73
C GLU A 145 4.51 6.37 -2.47
N THR A 146 3.86 6.41 -3.65
CA THR A 146 3.56 7.67 -4.34
C THR A 146 2.54 8.45 -3.52
N MET A 147 2.77 9.74 -3.26
CA MET A 147 1.96 10.54 -2.36
C MET A 147 1.09 11.58 -3.10
N ALA A 148 -0.04 11.93 -2.51
CA ALA A 148 -0.98 12.92 -3.05
C ALA A 148 -0.44 14.37 -3.00
N GLY A 149 0.61 14.62 -2.22
CA GLY A 149 1.12 15.99 -2.01
C GLY A 149 0.29 16.81 -1.03
N LYS A 150 -0.41 16.14 -0.11
CA LYS A 150 -1.19 16.80 0.93
C LYS A 150 -0.28 17.52 1.92
N GLY A 151 -0.48 18.81 2.05
CA GLY A 151 0.32 19.65 2.96
C GLY A 151 1.80 19.67 2.58
N SER A 152 2.65 19.03 3.40
CA SER A 152 4.11 18.99 3.22
C SER A 152 4.64 17.58 2.95
N GLU A 153 3.82 16.71 2.38
CA GLU A 153 4.23 15.36 1.99
C GLU A 153 5.37 15.37 0.98
N VAL A 154 6.29 14.42 1.13
CA VAL A 154 7.40 14.14 0.23
C VAL A 154 7.09 12.84 -0.54
N GLY A 155 7.51 12.75 -1.79
CA GLY A 155 7.22 11.62 -2.67
C GLY A 155 5.96 11.82 -3.53
N LYS A 156 5.51 13.08 -3.67
CA LYS A 156 4.38 13.45 -4.52
C LYS A 156 4.70 13.43 -6.01
N THR A 157 5.97 13.53 -6.37
CA THR A 157 6.42 13.43 -7.77
C THR A 157 7.34 12.24 -7.96
N ILE A 158 7.40 11.73 -9.18
CA ILE A 158 8.30 10.63 -9.55
C ILE A 158 9.76 11.08 -9.40
N GLU A 159 10.04 12.36 -9.63
CA GLU A 159 11.36 12.96 -9.44
C GLU A 159 11.81 12.95 -7.98
N GLU A 160 10.92 13.26 -7.03
CA GLU A 160 11.23 13.18 -5.60
C GLU A 160 11.55 11.72 -5.19
N LEU A 161 10.78 10.74 -5.66
CA LEU A 161 11.06 9.32 -5.41
C LEU A 161 12.38 8.89 -6.04
N LYS A 162 12.68 9.37 -7.26
CA LYS A 162 13.97 9.13 -7.94
C LYS A 162 15.13 9.64 -7.10
N GLU A 163 15.04 10.89 -6.62
CA GLU A 163 16.10 11.51 -5.80
C GLU A 163 16.34 10.71 -4.52
N ILE A 164 15.28 10.28 -3.82
CA ILE A 164 15.41 9.43 -2.63
C ILE A 164 16.10 8.10 -2.97
N ILE A 165 15.66 7.41 -4.02
CA ILE A 165 16.19 6.09 -4.41
C ILE A 165 17.64 6.20 -4.87
N GLU A 166 18.01 7.27 -5.58
CA GLU A 166 19.39 7.49 -6.01
C GLU A 166 20.33 7.79 -4.85
N GLY A 167 19.84 8.46 -3.80
CA GLY A 167 20.62 8.78 -2.60
C GLY A 167 20.79 7.62 -1.62
N VAL A 168 20.03 6.53 -1.79
CA VAL A 168 20.12 5.34 -0.93
C VAL A 168 21.25 4.42 -1.39
N SER A 169 22.06 3.91 -0.43
CA SER A 169 23.20 3.04 -0.73
C SER A 169 22.79 1.63 -1.13
N GLU A 170 21.79 1.02 -0.45
CA GLU A 170 21.30 -0.33 -0.72
C GLU A 170 20.04 -0.28 -1.62
N LYS A 171 20.24 0.12 -2.87
CA LYS A 171 19.16 0.36 -3.85
C LYS A 171 18.32 -0.87 -4.17
N GLU A 172 18.85 -2.08 -3.99
CA GLU A 172 18.13 -3.34 -4.19
C GLU A 172 17.06 -3.60 -3.11
N LYS A 173 17.20 -2.97 -1.94
CA LYS A 173 16.22 -3.05 -0.84
C LYS A 173 15.19 -1.91 -0.84
N ILE A 174 15.18 -1.09 -1.88
CA ILE A 174 14.17 -0.04 -2.09
C ILE A 174 13.34 -0.34 -3.33
N GLY A 175 12.02 -0.23 -3.17
CA GLY A 175 11.05 -0.29 -4.24
C GLY A 175 10.01 0.83 -4.14
N ILE A 176 8.97 0.71 -4.94
CA ILE A 176 7.88 1.69 -5.03
C ILE A 176 6.54 0.96 -4.88
N CYS A 177 5.64 1.55 -4.11
CA CYS A 177 4.21 1.29 -4.15
C CYS A 177 3.53 2.41 -4.93
N LEU A 178 2.86 2.07 -6.03
CA LEU A 178 2.12 3.02 -6.82
C LEU A 178 0.68 3.08 -6.31
N ASP A 179 0.19 4.23 -5.85
CA ASP A 179 -1.21 4.43 -5.48
C ASP A 179 -1.93 5.28 -6.53
N THR A 180 -3.06 4.77 -7.05
CA THR A 180 -3.82 5.44 -8.13
C THR A 180 -4.54 6.70 -7.65
N CYS A 181 -5.07 6.72 -6.42
CA CYS A 181 -5.67 7.91 -5.84
C CYS A 181 -4.62 8.98 -5.58
N HIS A 182 -3.49 8.61 -4.98
CA HIS A 182 -2.40 9.54 -4.69
C HIS A 182 -1.83 10.16 -5.97
N LEU A 183 -1.60 9.36 -7.01
CA LEU A 183 -1.15 9.88 -8.30
C LEU A 183 -2.16 10.85 -8.91
N SER A 184 -3.46 10.51 -8.91
CA SER A 184 -4.50 11.40 -9.42
C SER A 184 -4.56 12.71 -8.62
N ASP A 185 -4.59 12.63 -7.30
CA ASP A 185 -4.58 13.79 -6.41
C ASP A 185 -3.25 14.59 -6.53
N GLY A 186 -2.14 13.93 -6.88
CA GLY A 186 -0.83 14.51 -7.17
C GLY A 186 -0.67 15.10 -8.59
N ASP A 187 -1.79 15.23 -9.33
CA ASP A 187 -1.89 15.83 -10.69
C ASP A 187 -1.44 14.92 -11.86
N TYR A 188 -1.28 13.59 -11.63
CA TYR A 188 -1.05 12.63 -12.71
C TYR A 188 -2.38 12.18 -13.32
N ASP A 189 -2.41 12.00 -14.65
CA ASP A 189 -3.60 11.53 -15.36
C ASP A 189 -3.64 9.99 -15.40
N ILE A 190 -4.45 9.37 -14.53
CA ILE A 190 -4.62 7.92 -14.49
C ILE A 190 -5.27 7.37 -15.77
N GLY A 191 -5.99 8.21 -16.53
CA GLY A 191 -6.50 7.85 -17.85
C GLY A 191 -5.41 7.55 -18.87
N ASP A 192 -4.22 8.12 -18.68
CA ASP A 192 -3.00 7.86 -19.48
C ASP A 192 -1.92 7.19 -18.61
N ILE A 193 -2.24 6.03 -18.07
CA ILE A 193 -1.31 5.25 -17.23
C ILE A 193 0.01 4.92 -17.95
N ASP A 194 -0.02 4.73 -19.26
CA ASP A 194 1.18 4.39 -20.03
C ASP A 194 2.19 5.54 -20.02
N SER A 195 1.76 6.80 -20.13
CA SER A 195 2.63 7.98 -19.99
C SER A 195 3.26 8.08 -18.59
N ILE A 196 2.52 7.73 -17.55
CA ILE A 196 3.06 7.66 -16.18
C ILE A 196 4.16 6.57 -16.10
N LEU A 197 3.86 5.37 -16.61
CA LEU A 197 4.83 4.27 -16.60
C LEU A 197 6.05 4.56 -17.49
N ASP A 198 5.90 5.30 -18.58
CA ASP A 198 7.03 5.78 -19.41
C ASP A 198 7.95 6.72 -18.61
N THR A 199 7.38 7.55 -17.74
CA THR A 199 8.16 8.40 -16.84
C THR A 199 8.97 7.56 -15.83
N PHE A 200 8.36 6.52 -15.24
CA PHE A 200 9.09 5.57 -14.39
C PHE A 200 10.20 4.85 -15.16
N GLU A 201 9.94 4.44 -16.40
CA GLU A 201 10.94 3.77 -17.26
C GLU A 201 12.09 4.71 -17.60
N LYS A 202 11.81 5.94 -18.01
CA LYS A 202 12.81 7.00 -18.29
C LYS A 202 13.78 7.20 -17.13
N TYR A 203 13.30 7.05 -15.90
CA TYR A 203 14.13 7.18 -14.69
C TYR A 203 14.69 5.84 -14.18
N ASN A 204 14.56 4.74 -14.93
CA ASN A 204 14.94 3.39 -14.52
C ASN A 204 14.24 2.91 -13.22
N LEU A 205 13.03 3.39 -12.95
CA LEU A 205 12.26 3.08 -11.76
C LEU A 205 11.13 2.08 -12.01
N LEU A 206 10.79 1.75 -13.27
CA LEU A 206 9.68 0.85 -13.58
C LEU A 206 9.84 -0.51 -12.89
N SER A 207 11.04 -1.08 -12.91
CA SER A 207 11.34 -2.37 -12.24
C SER A 207 11.31 -2.29 -10.70
N LYS A 208 11.29 -1.08 -10.14
CA LYS A 208 11.16 -0.82 -8.70
C LYS A 208 9.73 -0.88 -8.21
N ILE A 209 8.73 -0.78 -9.09
CA ILE A 209 7.32 -0.92 -8.69
C ILE A 209 7.07 -2.37 -8.27
N LYS A 210 6.68 -2.59 -7.01
CA LYS A 210 6.48 -3.91 -6.41
C LYS A 210 5.09 -4.12 -5.82
N CYS A 211 4.30 -3.05 -5.71
CA CYS A 211 2.91 -3.07 -5.28
C CYS A 211 2.16 -1.95 -5.99
N VAL A 212 0.86 -2.15 -6.21
CA VAL A 212 -0.06 -1.12 -6.68
C VAL A 212 -1.23 -1.07 -5.71
N HIS A 213 -1.44 0.07 -5.06
CA HIS A 213 -2.70 0.38 -4.39
C HIS A 213 -3.69 0.87 -5.45
N VAL A 214 -4.82 0.19 -5.56
CA VAL A 214 -5.85 0.51 -6.53
C VAL A 214 -7.03 1.11 -5.79
N ASN A 215 -7.14 2.42 -5.84
CA ASN A 215 -8.17 3.21 -5.18
C ASN A 215 -8.76 4.22 -6.18
N ASP A 216 -10.07 4.40 -6.17
CA ASP A 216 -10.66 5.56 -6.82
C ASP A 216 -10.50 6.81 -5.94
N SER A 217 -10.64 8.00 -6.49
CA SER A 217 -10.55 9.25 -5.73
C SER A 217 -11.90 9.96 -5.67
N LYS A 218 -12.26 10.47 -4.48
CA LYS A 218 -13.40 11.38 -4.29
C LYS A 218 -13.17 12.75 -4.93
N ASN A 219 -11.96 13.04 -5.33
CA ASN A 219 -11.55 14.37 -5.74
C ASN A 219 -11.11 14.37 -7.20
N ILE A 220 -11.29 15.53 -7.84
CA ILE A 220 -10.71 15.78 -9.17
C ILE A 220 -9.19 15.74 -9.10
N LYS A 221 -8.57 15.40 -10.21
CA LYS A 221 -7.12 15.39 -10.41
C LYS A 221 -6.46 16.69 -9.90
N GLY A 222 -5.32 16.55 -9.21
CA GLY A 222 -4.53 17.68 -8.69
C GLY A 222 -5.10 18.32 -7.42
N SER A 223 -6.02 17.67 -6.72
CA SER A 223 -6.65 18.24 -5.52
C SER A 223 -5.80 18.17 -4.26
N HIS A 224 -4.77 17.33 -4.21
CA HIS A 224 -3.85 17.13 -3.07
C HIS A 224 -4.57 16.81 -1.74
N LYS A 225 -5.58 15.91 -1.76
CA LYS A 225 -6.42 15.65 -0.58
C LYS A 225 -6.30 14.25 -0.01
N ASP A 226 -5.97 13.25 -0.80
CA ASP A 226 -5.91 11.84 -0.38
C ASP A 226 -7.25 11.41 0.25
N ARG A 227 -8.24 11.12 -0.58
CA ARG A 227 -9.56 10.65 -0.18
C ARG A 227 -10.03 9.55 -1.12
N HIS A 228 -9.83 8.29 -0.68
CA HIS A 228 -10.25 7.13 -1.45
C HIS A 228 -11.76 7.04 -1.62
N GLU A 229 -12.18 6.54 -2.77
CA GLU A 229 -13.56 6.16 -3.08
C GLU A 229 -13.58 4.69 -3.54
N ASN A 230 -14.75 4.08 -3.54
CA ASN A 230 -14.96 2.72 -4.06
C ASN A 230 -14.73 2.68 -5.56
N ILE A 231 -14.27 1.54 -6.07
CA ILE A 231 -13.85 1.35 -7.47
C ILE A 231 -14.97 1.72 -8.45
N GLY A 232 -14.72 2.74 -9.26
CA GLY A 232 -15.64 3.24 -10.27
C GLY A 232 -16.70 4.24 -9.78
N PHE A 233 -16.65 4.62 -8.49
CA PHE A 233 -17.57 5.60 -7.91
C PHE A 233 -16.91 6.97 -7.66
N GLY A 234 -15.66 7.14 -8.04
CA GLY A 234 -14.92 8.38 -7.91
C GLY A 234 -14.59 9.02 -9.26
N GLU A 235 -13.68 9.99 -9.20
CA GLU A 235 -13.31 10.85 -10.33
C GLU A 235 -12.32 10.18 -11.31
N ILE A 236 -11.60 9.11 -10.89
CA ILE A 236 -10.73 8.33 -11.78
C ILE A 236 -11.61 7.46 -12.68
N GLY A 237 -12.61 6.80 -12.10
CA GLY A 237 -13.58 5.97 -12.80
C GLY A 237 -13.10 4.55 -13.09
N PHE A 238 -14.08 3.67 -13.32
CA PHE A 238 -13.86 2.22 -13.44
C PHE A 238 -12.92 1.84 -14.58
N GLU A 239 -13.14 2.37 -15.80
CA GLU A 239 -12.36 1.99 -16.98
C GLU A 239 -10.88 2.35 -16.85
N ASN A 240 -10.56 3.52 -16.29
CA ASN A 240 -9.19 3.93 -16.07
C ASN A 240 -8.49 3.03 -15.05
N LEU A 241 -9.18 2.68 -13.96
CA LEU A 241 -8.65 1.74 -12.96
C LEU A 241 -8.44 0.33 -13.53
N ILE A 242 -9.36 -0.16 -14.38
CA ILE A 242 -9.20 -1.43 -15.09
C ILE A 242 -7.97 -1.41 -16.00
N ASN A 243 -7.71 -0.30 -16.71
CA ASN A 243 -6.52 -0.13 -17.53
C ASN A 243 -5.25 -0.22 -16.69
N VAL A 244 -5.21 0.35 -15.49
CA VAL A 244 -4.07 0.20 -14.56
C VAL A 244 -3.91 -1.25 -14.11
N ILE A 245 -5.00 -1.88 -13.64
CA ILE A 245 -4.98 -3.24 -13.08
C ILE A 245 -4.48 -4.26 -14.08
N TYR A 246 -4.90 -4.14 -15.34
CA TYR A 246 -4.58 -5.08 -16.41
C TYR A 246 -3.44 -4.62 -17.32
N ASN A 247 -2.75 -3.52 -16.97
CA ASN A 247 -1.58 -3.07 -17.72
C ASN A 247 -0.49 -4.15 -17.71
N LYS A 248 0.01 -4.51 -18.89
CA LYS A 248 1.02 -5.59 -19.05
C LYS A 248 2.32 -5.30 -18.30
N ARG A 249 2.70 -4.03 -18.19
CA ARG A 249 3.91 -3.61 -17.47
C ARG A 249 3.80 -3.81 -15.96
N LEU A 250 2.55 -3.97 -15.44
CA LEU A 250 2.22 -4.21 -14.03
C LEU A 250 1.68 -5.63 -13.78
N GLU A 251 1.68 -6.54 -14.77
CA GLU A 251 0.95 -7.82 -14.74
C GLU A 251 1.25 -8.68 -13.51
N ASN A 252 2.52 -8.81 -13.12
CA ASN A 252 2.94 -9.70 -12.03
C ASN A 252 3.02 -9.02 -10.66
N ILE A 253 2.59 -7.77 -10.56
CA ILE A 253 2.67 -6.97 -9.35
C ILE A 253 1.35 -7.10 -8.58
N PRO A 254 1.37 -7.30 -7.24
CA PRO A 254 0.17 -7.31 -6.40
C PRO A 254 -0.62 -6.00 -6.50
N LYS A 255 -1.95 -6.11 -6.61
CA LYS A 255 -2.91 -5.01 -6.56
C LYS A 255 -3.68 -5.11 -5.26
N ILE A 256 -3.69 -4.04 -4.48
CA ILE A 256 -4.30 -3.98 -3.15
C ILE A 256 -5.36 -2.86 -3.15
N LEU A 257 -6.56 -3.20 -2.72
CA LEU A 257 -7.65 -2.25 -2.52
C LEU A 257 -7.62 -1.71 -1.09
N GLU A 258 -7.74 -0.40 -0.97
CA GLU A 258 -7.90 0.32 0.30
C GLU A 258 -9.16 1.19 0.29
N THR A 259 -10.12 0.80 -0.51
CA THR A 259 -11.39 1.50 -0.68
C THR A 259 -12.17 1.57 0.64
N PRO A 260 -12.97 2.63 0.86
CA PRO A 260 -13.67 2.82 2.12
C PRO A 260 -14.76 1.76 2.33
N TYR A 261 -15.00 1.43 3.58
CA TYR A 261 -16.16 0.63 3.98
C TYR A 261 -17.45 1.40 3.70
N ILE A 262 -18.49 0.65 3.32
CA ILE A 262 -19.81 1.18 3.01
C ILE A 262 -20.73 0.85 4.18
N GLU A 263 -21.18 1.86 4.91
CA GLU A 263 -22.02 1.71 6.12
C GLU A 263 -21.44 0.68 7.13
N GLY A 264 -20.10 0.63 7.24
CA GLY A 264 -19.41 -0.30 8.14
C GLY A 264 -19.13 -1.69 7.57
N PHE A 265 -19.53 -1.98 6.34
CA PHE A 265 -19.32 -3.26 5.67
C PHE A 265 -18.21 -3.17 4.63
N ALA A 266 -17.37 -4.22 4.56
CA ALA A 266 -16.26 -4.31 3.60
C ALA A 266 -16.76 -4.54 2.17
N PRO A 267 -16.38 -3.72 1.19
CA PRO A 267 -16.82 -3.85 -0.20
C PRO A 267 -15.99 -4.88 -1.00
N TYR A 268 -14.86 -5.29 -0.48
CA TYR A 268 -13.75 -5.92 -1.21
C TYR A 268 -14.14 -7.17 -2.00
N LYS A 269 -15.05 -8.02 -1.48
CA LYS A 269 -15.49 -9.22 -2.21
C LYS A 269 -16.14 -8.84 -3.54
N LEU A 270 -17.08 -7.91 -3.51
CA LEU A 270 -17.81 -7.47 -4.70
C LEU A 270 -16.92 -6.63 -5.63
N GLU A 271 -16.03 -5.79 -5.09
CA GLU A 271 -15.08 -5.04 -5.90
C GLU A 271 -14.09 -5.96 -6.64
N ILE A 272 -13.53 -6.96 -5.96
CA ILE A 272 -12.65 -7.96 -6.59
C ILE A 272 -13.38 -8.74 -7.69
N GLU A 273 -14.65 -9.12 -7.44
CA GLU A 273 -15.48 -9.80 -8.43
C GLU A 273 -15.76 -8.90 -9.65
N MET A 274 -16.12 -7.65 -9.42
CA MET A 274 -16.34 -6.63 -10.44
C MET A 274 -15.08 -6.41 -11.31
N ILE A 275 -13.92 -6.31 -10.67
CA ILE A 275 -12.62 -6.15 -11.35
C ILE A 275 -12.28 -7.38 -12.19
N ARG A 276 -12.45 -8.59 -11.66
CA ARG A 276 -12.15 -9.83 -12.39
C ARG A 276 -13.04 -10.02 -13.61
N ASN A 277 -14.31 -9.63 -13.49
CA ASN A 277 -15.27 -9.68 -14.57
C ASN A 277 -15.11 -8.51 -15.56
N LYS A 278 -14.30 -7.49 -15.23
CA LYS A 278 -14.14 -6.24 -15.99
C LYS A 278 -15.48 -5.59 -16.29
N LYS A 279 -16.39 -5.63 -15.33
CA LYS A 279 -17.74 -5.12 -15.49
C LYS A 279 -18.13 -4.27 -14.29
N PHE A 280 -18.41 -3.01 -14.53
CA PHE A 280 -18.88 -2.10 -13.50
C PHE A 280 -20.25 -2.53 -12.95
N ASN A 281 -20.40 -2.46 -11.64
CA ASN A 281 -21.64 -2.73 -10.92
C ASN A 281 -22.10 -1.44 -10.21
N ASP A 282 -23.03 -0.74 -10.80
CA ASP A 282 -23.60 0.50 -10.27
C ASP A 282 -24.37 0.31 -8.95
N LYS A 283 -24.78 -0.94 -8.64
CA LYS A 283 -25.47 -1.31 -7.41
C LYS A 283 -24.55 -1.83 -6.30
N LEU A 284 -23.22 -1.79 -6.51
CA LEU A 284 -22.23 -2.29 -5.55
C LEU A 284 -22.55 -1.85 -4.11
N LYS A 285 -22.78 -0.56 -3.90
CA LYS A 285 -23.01 0.00 -2.55
C LYS A 285 -24.26 -0.57 -1.89
N GLU A 286 -25.35 -0.71 -2.63
CA GLU A 286 -26.61 -1.30 -2.14
C GLU A 286 -26.43 -2.80 -1.80
N GLU A 287 -25.73 -3.54 -2.66
CA GLU A 287 -25.47 -4.96 -2.49
C GLU A 287 -24.57 -5.24 -1.29
N VAL A 288 -23.52 -4.42 -1.07
CA VAL A 288 -22.65 -4.52 0.12
C VAL A 288 -23.45 -4.34 1.40
N ILE A 289 -24.32 -3.32 1.47
CA ILE A 289 -25.16 -3.06 2.64
C ILE A 289 -26.10 -4.25 2.89
N LYS A 290 -26.78 -4.74 1.84
CA LYS A 290 -27.71 -5.88 1.95
C LYS A 290 -27.00 -7.13 2.49
N ILE A 291 -25.88 -7.55 1.88
CA ILE A 291 -25.11 -8.73 2.31
C ILE A 291 -24.58 -8.55 3.74
N GLY A 292 -24.19 -7.34 4.11
CA GLY A 292 -23.69 -7.03 5.44
C GLY A 292 -24.79 -7.11 6.51
N SER A 293 -25.98 -6.63 6.20
CA SER A 293 -27.15 -6.67 7.10
C SER A 293 -27.64 -8.10 7.32
N ASP A 294 -27.76 -8.90 6.24
CA ASP A 294 -28.23 -10.30 6.31
C ASP A 294 -27.31 -11.21 7.17
N LYS A 295 -26.06 -10.82 7.40
CA LYS A 295 -25.13 -11.57 8.27
C LYS A 295 -25.22 -11.21 9.74
N ASN A 296 -25.87 -10.09 10.07
CA ASN A 296 -26.05 -9.62 11.44
C ASN A 296 -27.42 -9.98 12.05
N GLU A 297 -28.33 -10.54 11.23
CA GLU A 297 -29.56 -11.22 11.65
C GLU A 297 -29.31 -12.73 11.91
#